data_100176377e450108bfd41de611a92ca2
#
_entry.id   100176377e450108bfd41de611a92ca2
#
_cell.length_a   1.000
_cell.length_b   1.000
_cell.length_c   1.000
_cell.angle_alpha   90.00
_cell.angle_beta   90.00
_cell.angle_gamma   90.00
#
_symmetry.space_group_name_H-M   'P 1'
#
loop_
_entity.id
_entity.type
_entity.pdbx_description
1 polymer ?
#
loop_
_entity_poly.entity_id
_entity_poly.type
_entity_poly.pdbx_seq_one_letter_code
_entity_poly.pdbx_strand_id
1 'polypeptide(L)'
;MTSVFPRCLVSSSASISLPNRPPLRYAVLGAGFAGISVAWHLLKDCPKELSLSVDVYDEVGIGGGASGVSGGLLHPYSPKGKLLWHGAECWRECLELLSIAETAAASSSSGAEKGDCNQSFGDFMVRRRGILRPATNAKTLSLMTDNARNCLAGCVVETIDKDAAQSLVPNLCLPLNSAFYLPGAMNVNPQRYLQALFQACQNSARESLGRTNITLVKQSIDNVLELEGEYDAVVICLGSKVNFLPGLTGKLPLRTCRGVITHLQLHESVRGSYPEGGPSILSDAWLAVQGPRDLHMGSTWEWQSRNYSPDVSAEEASRALAELLPKASAVYPDIDKWEFAGARAGLRAMPPVTSHGSLPLLGCIDQLIGAAEGGSCKFWVFGGLGSRGLLYHGWLGKLIAKAVLCCNEELLPSELTSWKMNNRVKS
;
A
#
# COMPACT_ATOMS: atom_id res chain seq x y z
N MET A 1 36.84 29.30 9.12
CA MET A 1 35.36 29.20 9.05
C MET A 1 35.01 28.86 7.62
N THR A 2 34.98 27.61 7.26
CA THR A 2 34.61 27.10 5.94
C THR A 2 33.18 26.61 6.03
N SER A 3 32.28 27.39 5.45
CA SER A 3 30.86 27.08 5.33
C SER A 3 30.67 25.88 4.37
N VAL A 4 30.27 24.76 4.92
CA VAL A 4 29.83 23.58 4.12
C VAL A 4 28.38 23.84 3.74
N PHE A 5 28.15 24.31 2.52
CA PHE A 5 26.79 24.38 1.95
C PHE A 5 26.25 22.98 1.69
N PRO A 6 24.99 22.68 2.05
CA PRO A 6 24.32 21.46 1.62
C PRO A 6 24.21 21.46 0.08
N ARG A 7 24.39 20.30 -0.54
CA ARG A 7 24.34 20.11 -2.00
C ARG A 7 22.91 20.32 -2.53
N CYS A 8 22.46 21.57 -2.60
CA CYS A 8 21.24 21.95 -3.29
C CYS A 8 21.53 22.13 -4.78
N LEU A 9 20.76 21.46 -5.63
CA LEU A 9 20.76 21.65 -7.08
C LEU A 9 20.15 23.02 -7.42
N VAL A 10 20.98 24.00 -7.72
CA VAL A 10 20.57 25.28 -8.32
C VAL A 10 20.65 25.12 -9.83
N SER A 11 19.53 25.31 -10.51
CA SER A 11 19.44 25.35 -11.96
C SER A 11 20.16 26.59 -12.50
N SER A 12 21.30 26.41 -13.18
CA SER A 12 21.82 27.36 -14.14
C SER A 12 22.29 26.64 -15.39
N SER A 13 21.73 27.06 -16.50
CA SER A 13 22.05 26.61 -17.84
C SER A 13 23.46 27.02 -18.25
N ALA A 14 24.42 26.12 -18.04
CA ALA A 14 25.70 26.16 -18.72
C ALA A 14 26.16 24.69 -18.92
N SER A 15 26.30 24.28 -20.15
CA SER A 15 26.84 22.99 -20.54
C SER A 15 28.34 22.91 -20.19
N ILE A 16 28.63 22.62 -18.94
CA ILE A 16 29.94 22.25 -18.46
C ILE A 16 29.89 20.75 -18.24
N SER A 17 30.75 19.99 -18.93
CA SER A 17 30.99 18.59 -18.63
C SER A 17 31.44 18.47 -17.18
N LEU A 18 30.52 18.06 -16.29
CA LEU A 18 30.80 17.86 -14.88
C LEU A 18 31.77 16.69 -14.72
N PRO A 19 32.81 16.83 -13.85
CA PRO A 19 33.72 15.73 -13.54
C PRO A 19 32.91 14.54 -12.99
N ASN A 20 33.39 13.31 -13.24
CA ASN A 20 32.82 12.03 -12.77
C ASN A 20 32.47 12.11 -11.27
N ARG A 21 31.25 12.55 -10.94
CA ARG A 21 30.77 12.44 -9.58
C ARG A 21 30.41 10.98 -9.34
N PRO A 22 30.78 10.41 -8.18
CA PRO A 22 30.32 9.08 -7.83
C PRO A 22 28.78 9.06 -7.81
N PRO A 23 28.15 7.95 -8.19
CA PRO A 23 26.69 7.83 -8.15
C PRO A 23 26.17 8.08 -6.73
N LEU A 24 25.05 8.77 -6.62
CA LEU A 24 24.32 8.87 -5.35
C LEU A 24 23.88 7.46 -4.94
N ARG A 25 24.04 7.12 -3.67
CA ARG A 25 23.63 5.84 -3.12
C ARG A 25 22.50 6.04 -2.10
N TYR A 26 21.37 5.44 -2.37
CA TYR A 26 20.21 5.52 -1.47
C TYR A 26 19.80 4.12 -1.02
N ALA A 27 19.54 3.97 0.29
CA ALA A 27 18.95 2.77 0.85
C ALA A 27 17.45 2.97 1.10
N VAL A 28 16.63 2.02 0.70
CA VAL A 28 15.21 1.95 1.04
C VAL A 28 14.98 0.71 1.89
N LEU A 29 14.58 0.88 3.15
CA LEU A 29 14.38 -0.22 4.08
C LEU A 29 12.93 -0.66 4.08
N GLY A 30 12.66 -1.83 3.55
CA GLY A 30 11.34 -2.45 3.38
C GLY A 30 10.86 -2.47 1.94
N ALA A 31 10.51 -3.65 1.43
CA ALA A 31 10.00 -3.89 0.07
C ALA A 31 8.46 -4.03 0.02
N GLY A 32 7.74 -3.28 0.88
CA GLY A 32 6.29 -3.15 0.85
C GLY A 32 5.79 -2.00 -0.04
N PHE A 33 4.52 -1.62 0.10
CA PHE A 33 3.91 -0.51 -0.66
C PHE A 33 4.73 0.78 -0.57
N ALA A 34 5.15 1.18 0.63
CA ALA A 34 5.92 2.41 0.81
C ALA A 34 7.26 2.34 0.08
N GLY A 35 8.07 1.30 0.37
CA GLY A 35 9.43 1.22 -0.14
C GLY A 35 9.52 1.06 -1.65
N ILE A 36 8.71 0.18 -2.25
CA ILE A 36 8.74 -0.01 -3.72
C ILE A 36 8.26 1.25 -4.45
N SER A 37 7.27 1.96 -3.90
CA SER A 37 6.82 3.24 -4.46
C SER A 37 7.91 4.32 -4.37
N VAL A 38 8.59 4.42 -3.23
CA VAL A 38 9.73 5.34 -3.05
C VAL A 38 10.84 5.01 -4.05
N ALA A 39 11.22 3.74 -4.16
CA ALA A 39 12.26 3.30 -5.11
C ALA A 39 11.89 3.67 -6.55
N TRP A 40 10.64 3.44 -6.96
CA TRP A 40 10.17 3.83 -8.29
C TRP A 40 10.34 5.32 -8.55
N HIS A 41 9.86 6.18 -7.63
CA HIS A 41 9.93 7.63 -7.82
C HIS A 41 11.36 8.18 -7.72
N LEU A 42 12.22 7.60 -6.89
CA LEU A 42 13.64 7.95 -6.87
C LEU A 42 14.31 7.71 -8.21
N LEU A 43 14.05 6.56 -8.85
CA LEU A 43 14.60 6.24 -10.17
C LEU A 43 14.01 7.11 -11.28
N LYS A 44 12.69 7.29 -11.28
CA LYS A 44 11.96 8.05 -12.31
C LYS A 44 12.30 9.53 -12.28
N ASP A 45 12.35 10.12 -11.09
CA ASP A 45 12.51 11.56 -10.89
C ASP A 45 13.97 11.98 -10.66
N CYS A 46 14.93 11.02 -10.74
CA CYS A 46 16.36 11.33 -10.68
C CYS A 46 16.75 12.27 -11.83
N PRO A 47 17.37 13.43 -11.53
CA PRO A 47 17.84 14.34 -12.57
C PRO A 47 18.77 13.64 -13.57
N LYS A 48 18.65 13.99 -14.86
CA LYS A 48 19.42 13.33 -15.95
C LYS A 48 20.92 13.48 -15.81
N GLU A 49 21.37 14.48 -15.09
CA GLU A 49 22.77 14.82 -14.84
C GLU A 49 23.39 14.00 -13.70
N LEU A 50 22.55 13.27 -12.94
CA LEU A 50 22.99 12.46 -11.80
C LEU A 50 22.94 10.97 -12.12
N SER A 51 23.86 10.23 -11.50
CA SER A 51 23.77 8.78 -11.39
C SER A 51 23.26 8.39 -10.01
N LEU A 52 22.36 7.39 -9.93
CA LEU A 52 21.73 6.94 -8.70
C LEU A 52 21.73 5.42 -8.59
N SER A 53 22.19 4.89 -7.47
CA SER A 53 21.99 3.49 -7.07
C SER A 53 21.04 3.42 -5.88
N VAL A 54 20.02 2.57 -5.99
CA VAL A 54 19.02 2.32 -4.94
C VAL A 54 19.15 0.87 -4.48
N ASP A 55 19.46 0.66 -3.22
CA ASP A 55 19.46 -0.66 -2.59
C ASP A 55 18.19 -0.80 -1.71
N VAL A 56 17.31 -1.74 -2.07
CA VAL A 56 16.08 -2.02 -1.33
C VAL A 56 16.33 -3.22 -0.41
N TYR A 57 16.29 -2.99 0.90
CA TYR A 57 16.51 -4.01 1.93
C TYR A 57 15.18 -4.58 2.41
N ASP A 58 15.05 -5.89 2.40
CA ASP A 58 13.93 -6.60 3.03
C ASP A 58 14.34 -8.04 3.37
N GLU A 59 14.15 -8.48 4.59
CA GLU A 59 14.58 -9.82 5.04
C GLU A 59 13.78 -10.94 4.39
N VAL A 60 12.51 -10.69 4.07
CA VAL A 60 11.60 -11.68 3.46
C VAL A 60 11.58 -11.52 1.94
N GLY A 61 11.63 -10.27 1.47
CA GLY A 61 11.53 -9.89 0.08
C GLY A 61 10.28 -9.09 -0.24
N ILE A 62 9.99 -8.93 -1.52
CA ILE A 62 8.91 -8.06 -2.00
C ILE A 62 7.56 -8.49 -1.42
N GLY A 63 6.89 -7.56 -0.73
CA GLY A 63 5.57 -7.80 -0.14
C GLY A 63 5.58 -8.72 1.09
N GLY A 64 6.74 -9.01 1.68
CA GLY A 64 6.87 -9.93 2.83
C GLY A 64 6.14 -9.49 4.10
N GLY A 65 5.75 -8.21 4.22
CA GLY A 65 4.99 -7.68 5.36
C GLY A 65 3.48 -7.57 5.08
N ALA A 66 2.81 -6.68 5.85
CA ALA A 66 1.36 -6.46 5.74
C ALA A 66 0.88 -6.03 4.34
N SER A 67 1.77 -5.47 3.52
CA SER A 67 1.43 -5.06 2.15
C SER A 67 1.03 -6.23 1.28
N GLY A 68 1.79 -7.32 1.26
CA GLY A 68 1.53 -8.49 0.41
C GLY A 68 0.33 -9.33 0.88
N VAL A 69 -0.11 -9.16 2.14
CA VAL A 69 -1.25 -9.87 2.72
C VAL A 69 -2.54 -9.04 2.62
N SER A 70 -2.49 -7.79 2.18
CA SER A 70 -3.67 -6.91 2.18
C SER A 70 -4.78 -7.44 1.25
N GLY A 71 -6.05 -7.11 1.57
CA GLY A 71 -7.20 -7.58 0.78
C GLY A 71 -7.33 -6.97 -0.62
N GLY A 72 -6.52 -5.98 -0.94
CA GLY A 72 -6.45 -5.40 -2.28
C GLY A 72 -7.63 -4.53 -2.70
N LEU A 73 -8.59 -4.25 -1.84
CA LEU A 73 -9.72 -3.39 -2.17
C LEU A 73 -9.28 -1.93 -2.29
N LEU A 74 -9.35 -1.37 -3.49
CA LEU A 74 -8.87 -0.04 -3.82
C LEU A 74 -10.01 0.89 -4.19
N HIS A 75 -10.19 1.92 -3.37
CA HIS A 75 -11.10 3.04 -3.59
C HIS A 75 -10.68 4.26 -2.75
N PRO A 76 -11.00 5.52 -3.15
CA PRO A 76 -10.50 6.72 -2.47
C PRO A 76 -11.39 7.22 -1.32
N TYR A 77 -12.35 6.43 -0.83
CA TYR A 77 -13.36 6.88 0.14
C TYR A 77 -13.17 6.30 1.53
N SER A 78 -13.61 7.07 2.53
CA SER A 78 -13.74 6.62 3.92
C SER A 78 -14.92 5.62 4.07
N PRO A 79 -15.05 4.95 5.23
CA PRO A 79 -16.22 4.13 5.52
C PRO A 79 -17.56 4.88 5.45
N LYS A 80 -17.55 6.20 5.49
CA LYS A 80 -18.74 7.06 5.37
C LYS A 80 -18.96 7.61 3.96
N GLY A 81 -18.25 7.10 2.96
CA GLY A 81 -18.33 7.57 1.58
C GLY A 81 -17.68 8.94 1.30
N LYS A 82 -17.08 9.57 2.32
CA LYS A 82 -16.36 10.84 2.14
C LYS A 82 -15.02 10.60 1.47
N LEU A 83 -14.66 11.45 0.50
CA LEU A 83 -13.33 11.44 -0.09
C LEU A 83 -12.26 11.59 1.00
N LEU A 84 -11.24 10.75 0.94
CA LEU A 84 -10.11 10.80 1.87
C LEU A 84 -9.22 12.02 1.60
N TRP A 85 -8.39 12.37 2.55
CA TRP A 85 -7.41 13.46 2.43
C TRP A 85 -6.54 13.25 1.19
N HIS A 86 -6.47 14.25 0.32
CA HIS A 86 -5.85 14.15 -1.01
C HIS A 86 -6.22 12.88 -1.79
N GLY A 87 -7.46 12.43 -1.63
CA GLY A 87 -7.94 11.18 -2.25
C GLY A 87 -7.89 11.21 -3.78
N ALA A 88 -8.03 12.39 -4.40
CA ALA A 88 -7.96 12.54 -5.85
C ALA A 88 -6.53 12.33 -6.39
N GLU A 89 -5.56 12.95 -5.74
CA GLU A 89 -4.14 12.83 -6.08
C GLU A 89 -3.64 11.41 -5.85
N CYS A 90 -4.00 10.83 -4.68
CA CYS A 90 -3.66 9.45 -4.34
C CYS A 90 -4.26 8.45 -5.34
N TRP A 91 -5.52 8.65 -5.71
CA TRP A 91 -6.22 7.82 -6.69
C TRP A 91 -5.54 7.86 -8.05
N ARG A 92 -5.27 9.07 -8.57
CA ARG A 92 -4.61 9.26 -9.87
C ARG A 92 -3.24 8.61 -9.92
N GLU A 93 -2.39 8.85 -8.92
CA GLU A 93 -1.05 8.27 -8.85
C GLU A 93 -1.10 6.75 -8.71
N CYS A 94 -2.08 6.23 -7.96
CA CYS A 94 -2.28 4.80 -7.81
C CYS A 94 -2.64 4.14 -9.15
N LEU A 95 -3.52 4.75 -9.95
CA LEU A 95 -3.86 4.27 -11.30
C LEU A 95 -2.65 4.30 -12.23
N GLU A 96 -1.81 5.34 -12.14
CA GLU A 96 -0.57 5.44 -12.92
C GLU A 96 0.39 4.28 -12.58
N LEU A 97 0.63 4.03 -11.28
CA LEU A 97 1.50 2.94 -10.84
C LEU A 97 0.94 1.56 -11.20
N LEU A 98 -0.37 1.37 -11.16
CA LEU A 98 -1.01 0.13 -11.62
C LEU A 98 -0.76 -0.11 -13.10
N SER A 99 -0.94 0.92 -13.94
CA SER A 99 -0.68 0.83 -15.39
C SER A 99 0.78 0.49 -15.70
N ILE A 100 1.72 1.10 -14.94
CA ILE A 100 3.15 0.83 -15.05
C ILE A 100 3.45 -0.64 -14.69
N ALA A 101 2.88 -1.13 -13.60
CA ALA A 101 3.06 -2.51 -13.16
C ALA A 101 2.46 -3.51 -14.17
N GLU A 102 1.27 -3.23 -14.73
CA GLU A 102 0.63 -4.05 -15.77
C GLU A 102 1.52 -4.14 -17.02
N THR A 103 2.10 -3.01 -17.44
CA THR A 103 3.02 -2.95 -18.58
C THR A 103 4.28 -3.78 -18.34
N ALA A 104 4.88 -3.67 -17.14
CA ALA A 104 6.07 -4.43 -16.79
C ALA A 104 5.80 -5.96 -16.73
N ALA A 105 4.65 -6.36 -16.18
CA ALA A 105 4.22 -7.76 -16.15
C ALA A 105 4.01 -8.33 -17.56
N ALA A 106 3.36 -7.58 -18.45
CA ALA A 106 3.14 -7.99 -19.84
C ALA A 106 4.44 -8.18 -20.61
N SER A 107 5.42 -7.28 -20.41
CA SER A 107 6.74 -7.36 -21.07
C SER A 107 7.54 -8.60 -20.65
N SER A 108 7.37 -9.06 -19.41
CA SER A 108 8.05 -10.25 -18.91
C SER A 108 7.44 -11.56 -19.45
N SER A 109 6.15 -11.57 -19.78
CA SER A 109 5.43 -12.73 -20.31
C SER A 109 5.70 -12.98 -21.81
N SER A 110 6.18 -12.00 -22.56
CA SER A 110 6.46 -12.12 -23.99
C SER A 110 7.72 -12.92 -24.32
N GLY A 111 8.55 -13.25 -23.32
CA GLY A 111 9.77 -14.06 -23.45
C GLY A 111 9.59 -15.55 -23.14
N ALA A 112 8.44 -15.96 -22.60
CA ALA A 112 8.09 -17.37 -22.40
C ALA A 112 7.23 -17.84 -23.57
N GLU A 113 7.57 -18.98 -24.18
CA GLU A 113 6.83 -19.60 -25.27
C GLU A 113 5.33 -19.66 -24.93
N LYS A 114 4.49 -19.31 -25.92
CA LYS A 114 3.04 -19.38 -25.87
C LYS A 114 2.58 -20.82 -25.68
N GLY A 115 2.65 -21.29 -24.45
CA GLY A 115 1.99 -22.49 -24.00
C GLY A 115 0.64 -22.10 -23.41
N ASP A 116 -0.42 -22.55 -24.06
CA ASP A 116 -1.83 -22.62 -23.66
C ASP A 116 -2.38 -21.47 -22.81
N CYS A 117 -3.20 -20.61 -23.44
CA CYS A 117 -3.99 -19.55 -22.82
C CYS A 117 -5.15 -20.10 -21.96
N ASN A 118 -4.87 -20.93 -20.99
CA ASN A 118 -5.72 -21.12 -19.83
C ASN A 118 -5.19 -20.23 -18.69
N GLN A 119 -5.45 -18.91 -18.76
CA GLN A 119 -5.32 -18.06 -17.58
C GLN A 119 -6.30 -18.62 -16.54
N SER A 120 -5.76 -19.36 -15.59
CA SER A 120 -6.46 -19.75 -14.37
C SER A 120 -7.05 -18.49 -13.75
N PHE A 121 -8.34 -18.50 -13.41
CA PHE A 121 -9.10 -17.37 -12.87
C PHE A 121 -8.45 -16.71 -11.62
N GLY A 122 -7.52 -17.39 -10.94
CA GLY A 122 -6.74 -16.86 -9.81
C GLY A 122 -5.53 -16.00 -10.22
N ASP A 123 -5.33 -15.71 -11.49
CA ASP A 123 -4.08 -15.16 -12.03
C ASP A 123 -4.12 -13.66 -12.36
N PHE A 124 -5.10 -12.91 -11.87
CA PHE A 124 -5.20 -11.47 -12.11
C PHE A 124 -4.24 -10.66 -11.23
N MET A 125 -3.75 -9.54 -11.74
CA MET A 125 -3.10 -8.50 -10.94
C MET A 125 -4.13 -7.43 -10.52
N VAL A 126 -5.00 -7.01 -11.43
CA VAL A 126 -6.04 -6.01 -11.18
C VAL A 126 -7.38 -6.49 -11.72
N ARG A 127 -8.38 -6.59 -10.85
CA ARG A 127 -9.75 -6.94 -11.21
C ARG A 127 -10.64 -5.69 -11.14
N ARG A 128 -11.04 -5.19 -12.32
CA ARG A 128 -11.84 -3.97 -12.49
C ARG A 128 -13.32 -4.31 -12.62
N ARG A 129 -13.94 -4.75 -11.50
CA ARG A 129 -15.35 -5.15 -11.44
C ARG A 129 -16.14 -4.35 -10.40
N GLY A 130 -15.52 -3.30 -9.87
CA GLY A 130 -16.13 -2.47 -8.85
C GLY A 130 -16.11 -3.07 -7.45
N ILE A 131 -16.67 -2.30 -6.54
CA ILE A 131 -16.91 -2.68 -5.14
C ILE A 131 -18.36 -2.35 -4.82
N LEU A 132 -19.07 -3.30 -4.22
CA LEU A 132 -20.44 -3.15 -3.74
C LEU A 132 -20.45 -3.03 -2.23
N ARG A 133 -21.21 -2.08 -1.70
CA ARG A 133 -21.33 -1.85 -0.27
C ARG A 133 -22.80 -1.78 0.14
N PRO A 134 -23.36 -2.80 0.77
CA PRO A 134 -24.71 -2.79 1.30
C PRO A 134 -24.92 -1.71 2.36
N ALA A 135 -26.06 -1.04 2.33
CA ALA A 135 -26.48 -0.11 3.37
C ALA A 135 -27.04 -0.91 4.56
N THR A 136 -26.37 -0.83 5.72
CA THR A 136 -26.71 -1.61 6.90
C THR A 136 -27.65 -0.89 7.87
N ASN A 137 -27.70 0.45 7.82
CA ASN A 137 -28.60 1.28 8.66
C ASN A 137 -28.91 2.62 7.98
N ALA A 138 -30.05 3.23 8.38
CA ALA A 138 -30.56 4.46 7.76
C ALA A 138 -29.58 5.64 7.87
N LYS A 139 -28.87 5.77 8.98
CA LYS A 139 -27.87 6.85 9.18
C LYS A 139 -26.72 6.73 8.20
N THR A 140 -26.20 5.52 7.98
CA THR A 140 -25.15 5.26 7.01
C THR A 140 -25.65 5.51 5.59
N LEU A 141 -26.88 5.09 5.28
CA LEU A 141 -27.51 5.33 3.98
C LEU A 141 -27.59 6.82 3.67
N SER A 142 -28.19 7.63 4.55
CA SER A 142 -28.30 9.08 4.35
C SER A 142 -26.94 9.74 4.17
N LEU A 143 -25.99 9.44 5.07
CA LEU A 143 -24.67 10.05 5.05
C LEU A 143 -23.87 9.71 3.77
N MET A 144 -23.94 8.46 3.32
CA MET A 144 -23.25 8.03 2.10
C MET A 144 -23.91 8.59 0.85
N THR A 145 -25.24 8.68 0.81
CA THR A 145 -25.98 9.32 -0.28
C THR A 145 -25.60 10.79 -0.43
N ASP A 146 -25.46 11.51 0.68
CA ASP A 146 -25.02 12.91 0.67
C ASP A 146 -23.56 13.04 0.19
N ASN A 147 -22.67 12.17 0.65
CA ASN A 147 -21.27 12.18 0.25
C ASN A 147 -21.06 11.74 -1.21
N ALA A 148 -21.92 10.87 -1.74
CA ALA A 148 -21.85 10.41 -3.13
C ALA A 148 -22.01 11.57 -4.15
N ARG A 149 -22.67 12.65 -3.78
CA ARG A 149 -22.80 13.86 -4.62
C ARG A 149 -21.46 14.54 -4.91
N ASN A 150 -20.45 14.31 -4.06
CA ASN A 150 -19.10 14.88 -4.17
C ASN A 150 -18.05 13.81 -4.49
N CYS A 151 -18.42 12.76 -5.22
CA CYS A 151 -17.48 11.71 -5.61
C CYS A 151 -16.56 12.15 -6.76
N LEU A 152 -15.45 11.43 -6.92
CA LEU A 152 -14.53 11.61 -8.04
C LEU A 152 -15.15 11.10 -9.34
N ALA A 153 -15.00 11.84 -10.44
CA ALA A 153 -15.46 11.41 -11.77
C ALA A 153 -14.88 10.05 -12.20
N GLY A 154 -13.62 9.77 -11.83
CA GLY A 154 -12.95 8.49 -12.14
C GLY A 154 -13.28 7.35 -11.17
N CYS A 155 -14.05 7.60 -10.11
CA CYS A 155 -14.51 6.59 -9.16
C CYS A 155 -15.83 7.04 -8.54
N VAL A 156 -16.90 7.03 -9.35
CA VAL A 156 -18.23 7.45 -8.90
C VAL A 156 -18.78 6.51 -7.84
N VAL A 157 -19.70 7.02 -7.01
CA VAL A 157 -20.47 6.24 -6.02
C VAL A 157 -21.93 6.31 -6.44
N GLU A 158 -22.47 5.19 -6.86
CA GLU A 158 -23.87 5.06 -7.30
C GLU A 158 -24.69 4.46 -6.17
N THR A 159 -25.86 5.04 -5.88
CA THR A 159 -26.84 4.41 -5.02
C THR A 159 -27.73 3.55 -5.88
N ILE A 160 -27.79 2.24 -5.61
CA ILE A 160 -28.58 1.28 -6.37
C ILE A 160 -29.59 0.58 -5.44
N ASP A 161 -30.70 0.15 -6.01
CA ASP A 161 -31.73 -0.60 -5.31
C ASP A 161 -31.37 -2.09 -5.15
N LYS A 162 -32.29 -2.83 -4.55
CA LYS A 162 -32.11 -4.25 -4.27
C LYS A 162 -31.98 -5.08 -5.55
N ASP A 163 -32.80 -4.80 -6.54
CA ASP A 163 -32.83 -5.61 -7.76
C ASP A 163 -31.57 -5.41 -8.59
N ALA A 164 -31.10 -4.17 -8.70
CA ALA A 164 -29.82 -3.86 -9.34
C ALA A 164 -28.64 -4.47 -8.59
N ALA A 165 -28.63 -4.42 -7.25
CA ALA A 165 -27.56 -5.02 -6.47
C ALA A 165 -27.56 -6.56 -6.55
N GLN A 166 -28.72 -7.21 -6.55
CA GLN A 166 -28.85 -8.66 -6.67
C GLN A 166 -28.60 -9.16 -8.10
N SER A 167 -28.76 -8.30 -9.12
CA SER A 167 -28.30 -8.62 -10.47
C SER A 167 -26.76 -8.70 -10.57
N LEU A 168 -26.03 -7.91 -9.76
CA LEU A 168 -24.58 -7.95 -9.68
C LEU A 168 -24.08 -9.11 -8.81
N VAL A 169 -24.73 -9.34 -7.65
CA VAL A 169 -24.41 -10.40 -6.70
C VAL A 169 -25.73 -11.06 -6.23
N PRO A 170 -26.11 -12.20 -6.79
CA PRO A 170 -27.32 -12.93 -6.38
C PRO A 170 -27.30 -13.25 -4.88
N ASN A 171 -28.49 -13.28 -4.28
CA ASN A 171 -28.71 -13.56 -2.86
C ASN A 171 -28.08 -12.58 -1.88
N LEU A 172 -27.61 -11.41 -2.35
CA LEU A 172 -27.10 -10.37 -1.46
C LEU A 172 -28.20 -9.89 -0.51
N CYS A 173 -27.90 -9.86 0.78
CA CYS A 173 -28.81 -9.36 1.82
C CYS A 173 -28.70 -7.83 1.93
N LEU A 174 -29.80 -7.15 1.76
CA LEU A 174 -29.89 -5.69 1.77
C LEU A 174 -30.97 -5.23 2.77
N PRO A 175 -30.65 -5.01 4.05
CA PRO A 175 -31.62 -4.66 5.09
C PRO A 175 -32.46 -3.42 4.76
N LEU A 176 -31.90 -2.48 3.99
CA LEU A 176 -32.59 -1.23 3.59
C LEU A 176 -32.93 -1.21 2.10
N ASN A 177 -32.95 -2.35 1.43
CA ASN A 177 -33.20 -2.46 -0.02
C ASN A 177 -32.32 -1.52 -0.87
N SER A 178 -31.12 -1.17 -0.38
CA SER A 178 -30.24 -0.22 -1.02
C SER A 178 -28.78 -0.59 -0.79
N ALA A 179 -27.94 -0.32 -1.79
CA ALA A 179 -26.49 -0.47 -1.73
C ALA A 179 -25.79 0.70 -2.44
N PHE A 180 -24.50 0.86 -2.17
CA PHE A 180 -23.61 1.74 -2.91
C PHE A 180 -22.71 0.92 -3.80
N TYR A 181 -22.71 1.23 -5.09
CA TYR A 181 -21.85 0.62 -6.07
C TYR A 181 -20.78 1.60 -6.53
N LEU A 182 -19.55 1.16 -6.55
CA LEU A 182 -18.38 1.91 -6.98
C LEU A 182 -17.80 1.21 -8.22
N PRO A 183 -18.30 1.48 -9.43
CA PRO A 183 -17.86 0.76 -10.64
C PRO A 183 -16.39 0.99 -10.97
N GLY A 184 -15.84 2.17 -10.67
CA GLY A 184 -14.43 2.50 -10.86
C GLY A 184 -13.48 1.92 -9.81
N ALA A 185 -14.00 1.42 -8.68
CA ALA A 185 -13.18 0.74 -7.69
C ALA A 185 -12.69 -0.62 -8.19
N MET A 186 -11.65 -1.15 -7.58
CA MET A 186 -11.02 -2.37 -8.07
C MET A 186 -10.47 -3.25 -6.94
N ASN A 187 -10.22 -4.50 -7.27
CA ASN A 187 -9.47 -5.42 -6.43
C ASN A 187 -8.09 -5.66 -7.06
N VAL A 188 -7.04 -5.43 -6.30
CA VAL A 188 -5.63 -5.59 -6.71
C VAL A 188 -5.06 -6.78 -5.96
N ASN A 189 -4.37 -7.69 -6.65
CA ASN A 189 -3.53 -8.69 -6.00
C ASN A 189 -2.24 -7.99 -5.54
N PRO A 190 -2.05 -7.77 -4.22
CA PRO A 190 -0.97 -6.91 -3.76
C PRO A 190 0.41 -7.50 -4.00
N GLN A 191 0.54 -8.81 -3.90
CA GLN A 191 1.83 -9.49 -4.10
C GLN A 191 2.29 -9.38 -5.56
N ARG A 192 1.40 -9.64 -6.51
CA ARG A 192 1.69 -9.51 -7.95
C ARG A 192 1.98 -8.07 -8.34
N TYR A 193 1.18 -7.15 -7.81
CA TYR A 193 1.38 -5.72 -8.06
C TYR A 193 2.75 -5.24 -7.60
N LEU A 194 3.16 -5.58 -6.38
CA LEU A 194 4.47 -5.17 -5.85
C LEU A 194 5.63 -5.79 -6.62
N GLN A 195 5.52 -7.08 -7.01
CA GLN A 195 6.51 -7.74 -7.86
C GLN A 195 6.63 -7.06 -9.23
N ALA A 196 5.49 -6.77 -9.86
CA ALA A 196 5.46 -6.11 -11.16
C ALA A 196 5.98 -4.66 -11.09
N LEU A 197 5.66 -3.92 -10.03
CA LEU A 197 6.18 -2.57 -9.84
C LEU A 197 7.70 -2.57 -9.59
N PHE A 198 8.22 -3.55 -8.86
CA PHE A 198 9.68 -3.71 -8.71
C PHE A 198 10.34 -4.09 -10.04
N GLN A 199 9.71 -4.95 -10.84
CA GLN A 199 10.17 -5.24 -12.20
C GLN A 199 10.19 -3.97 -13.07
N ALA A 200 9.20 -3.08 -12.93
CA ALA A 200 9.21 -1.78 -13.61
C ALA A 200 10.41 -0.92 -13.17
N CYS A 201 10.77 -0.92 -11.88
CA CYS A 201 11.98 -0.27 -11.38
C CYS A 201 13.24 -0.81 -12.07
N GLN A 202 13.37 -2.14 -12.19
CA GLN A 202 14.50 -2.78 -12.86
C GLN A 202 14.55 -2.45 -14.35
N ASN A 203 13.42 -2.42 -15.03
CA ASN A 203 13.33 -2.06 -16.45
C ASN A 203 13.75 -0.60 -16.64
N SER A 204 13.25 0.33 -15.83
CA SER A 204 13.64 1.74 -15.86
C SER A 204 15.14 1.93 -15.62
N ALA A 205 15.73 1.18 -14.69
CA ALA A 205 17.15 1.22 -14.43
C ALA A 205 17.97 0.74 -15.66
N ARG A 206 17.55 -0.34 -16.31
CA ARG A 206 18.22 -0.85 -17.55
C ARG A 206 18.15 0.17 -18.69
N GLU A 207 17.00 0.80 -18.88
CA GLU A 207 16.77 1.82 -19.93
C GLU A 207 17.61 3.10 -19.70
N SER A 208 18.04 3.33 -18.47
CA SER A 208 18.85 4.51 -18.10
C SER A 208 20.30 4.48 -18.62
N LEU A 209 20.73 3.42 -19.33
CA LEU A 209 22.08 3.23 -19.84
C LEU A 209 23.17 3.32 -18.74
N GLY A 210 22.90 2.73 -17.58
CA GLY A 210 23.83 2.66 -16.44
C GLY A 210 23.84 3.89 -15.54
N ARG A 211 22.98 4.88 -15.78
CA ARG A 211 22.85 6.06 -14.88
C ARG A 211 22.13 5.72 -13.59
N THR A 212 21.15 4.83 -13.64
CA THR A 212 20.43 4.38 -12.45
C THR A 212 20.57 2.87 -12.28
N ASN A 213 20.60 2.42 -11.04
CA ASN A 213 20.62 1.01 -10.68
C ASN A 213 19.66 0.74 -9.51
N ILE A 214 19.12 -0.46 -9.45
CA ILE A 214 18.33 -0.93 -8.30
C ILE A 214 18.65 -2.37 -7.97
N THR A 215 18.82 -2.63 -6.67
CA THR A 215 19.13 -3.97 -6.14
C THR A 215 18.14 -4.32 -5.01
N LEU A 216 17.65 -5.55 -4.98
CA LEU A 216 16.93 -6.09 -3.82
C LEU A 216 17.93 -6.87 -2.96
N VAL A 217 18.13 -6.41 -1.73
CA VAL A 217 19.04 -7.03 -0.76
C VAL A 217 18.18 -7.77 0.29
N LYS A 218 18.28 -9.10 0.31
CA LYS A 218 17.57 -9.94 1.30
C LYS A 218 18.34 -9.94 2.62
N GLN A 219 18.17 -8.88 3.40
CA GLN A 219 18.84 -8.70 4.67
C GLN A 219 17.98 -7.85 5.61
N SER A 220 18.00 -8.16 6.90
CA SER A 220 17.50 -7.29 7.97
C SER A 220 18.54 -6.23 8.29
N ILE A 221 18.10 -5.02 8.55
CA ILE A 221 18.92 -3.94 9.12
C ILE A 221 18.48 -3.74 10.56
N ASP A 222 19.34 -4.06 11.49
CA ASP A 222 19.05 -3.99 12.92
C ASP A 222 19.44 -2.63 13.51
N ASN A 223 20.39 -1.94 12.91
CA ASN A 223 20.79 -0.58 13.28
C ASN A 223 20.93 0.30 12.05
N VAL A 224 20.06 1.30 11.90
CA VAL A 224 20.06 2.18 10.73
C VAL A 224 21.30 3.06 10.62
N LEU A 225 21.98 3.34 11.75
CA LEU A 225 23.21 4.13 11.76
C LEU A 225 24.42 3.40 11.15
N GLU A 226 24.36 2.06 11.02
CA GLU A 226 25.40 1.30 10.30
C GLU A 226 25.46 1.63 8.81
N LEU A 227 24.40 2.22 8.27
CA LEU A 227 24.36 2.66 6.87
C LEU A 227 24.93 4.08 6.68
N GLU A 228 25.28 4.78 7.77
CA GLU A 228 25.92 6.08 7.71
C GLU A 228 27.32 5.96 7.07
N GLY A 229 27.59 6.80 6.07
CA GLY A 229 28.85 6.75 5.32
C GLY A 229 28.84 5.85 4.07
N GLU A 230 27.91 4.90 3.99
CA GLU A 230 27.68 4.12 2.77
C GLU A 230 26.67 4.73 1.82
N TYR A 231 25.69 5.45 2.36
CA TYR A 231 24.56 6.02 1.62
C TYR A 231 24.46 7.52 1.82
N ASP A 232 24.03 8.24 0.78
CA ASP A 232 23.70 9.66 0.84
C ASP A 232 22.32 9.89 1.51
N ALA A 233 21.41 8.92 1.38
CA ALA A 233 20.14 8.92 2.09
C ALA A 233 19.63 7.50 2.40
N VAL A 234 18.94 7.36 3.52
CA VAL A 234 18.23 6.15 3.94
C VAL A 234 16.76 6.48 4.14
N VAL A 235 15.85 5.75 3.46
CA VAL A 235 14.41 5.90 3.61
C VAL A 235 13.82 4.69 4.30
N ILE A 236 13.33 4.88 5.52
CA ILE A 236 12.82 3.81 6.38
C ILE A 236 11.33 3.57 6.09
N CYS A 237 11.05 2.44 5.40
CA CYS A 237 9.73 2.00 4.94
C CYS A 237 9.29 0.67 5.57
N LEU A 238 9.77 0.35 6.78
CA LEU A 238 9.66 -0.96 7.43
C LEU A 238 8.26 -1.30 7.97
N GLY A 239 7.25 -0.44 7.72
CA GLY A 239 5.90 -0.66 8.23
C GLY A 239 5.88 -0.79 9.76
N SER A 240 5.29 -1.86 10.29
CA SER A 240 5.22 -2.09 11.74
C SER A 240 6.56 -2.45 12.38
N LYS A 241 7.52 -2.98 11.60
CA LYS A 241 8.84 -3.33 12.11
C LYS A 241 9.66 -2.13 12.57
N VAL A 242 9.33 -0.91 12.12
CA VAL A 242 9.97 0.32 12.57
C VAL A 242 9.90 0.50 14.10
N ASN A 243 8.87 -0.04 14.75
CA ASN A 243 8.71 0.02 16.20
C ASN A 243 9.69 -0.89 16.98
N PHE A 244 10.35 -1.80 16.27
CA PHE A 244 11.32 -2.74 16.86
C PHE A 244 12.76 -2.35 16.57
N LEU A 245 12.98 -1.31 15.75
CA LEU A 245 14.34 -0.81 15.50
C LEU A 245 14.89 -0.10 16.73
N PRO A 246 16.11 -0.44 17.18
CA PRO A 246 16.87 0.36 18.14
C PRO A 246 16.94 1.81 17.68
N GLY A 247 16.79 2.74 18.62
CA GLY A 247 16.77 4.17 18.30
C GLY A 247 15.43 4.74 17.80
N LEU A 248 14.48 3.92 17.33
CA LEU A 248 13.13 4.35 16.92
C LEU A 248 12.01 3.79 17.80
N THR A 249 12.28 2.79 18.61
CA THR A 249 11.31 2.17 19.53
C THR A 249 10.65 3.22 20.43
N GLY A 250 9.33 3.34 20.34
CA GLY A 250 8.53 4.29 21.12
C GLY A 250 8.64 5.75 20.71
N LYS A 251 9.49 6.09 19.71
CA LYS A 251 9.67 7.48 19.25
C LYS A 251 8.71 7.89 18.14
N LEU A 252 8.16 6.95 17.39
CA LEU A 252 7.13 7.23 16.39
C LEU A 252 5.74 7.00 16.99
N PRO A 253 4.75 7.88 16.73
CA PRO A 253 3.39 7.75 17.27
C PRO A 253 2.59 6.67 16.52
N LEU A 254 3.16 5.50 16.33
CA LEU A 254 2.57 4.37 15.63
C LEU A 254 2.08 3.31 16.62
N ARG A 255 0.92 2.75 16.35
CA ARG A 255 0.39 1.57 17.04
C ARG A 255 0.38 0.39 16.09
N THR A 256 0.57 -0.81 16.61
CA THR A 256 0.46 -2.02 15.80
C THR A 256 -0.96 -2.59 15.86
N CYS A 257 -1.39 -3.18 14.74
CA CYS A 257 -2.66 -3.89 14.66
C CYS A 257 -2.51 -5.07 13.71
N ARG A 258 -2.55 -6.30 14.25
CA ARG A 258 -2.54 -7.52 13.46
C ARG A 258 -3.92 -7.77 12.87
N GLY A 259 -3.96 -8.15 11.60
CA GLY A 259 -5.19 -8.53 10.92
C GLY A 259 -5.02 -9.84 10.19
N VAL A 260 -5.93 -10.77 10.45
CA VAL A 260 -6.02 -12.05 9.74
C VAL A 260 -6.99 -11.90 8.58
N ILE A 261 -6.61 -12.47 7.45
CA ILE A 261 -7.43 -12.64 6.25
C ILE A 261 -7.58 -14.14 6.03
N THR A 262 -8.81 -14.60 5.88
CA THR A 262 -9.13 -16.00 5.57
C THR A 262 -9.33 -16.18 4.07
N HIS A 263 -8.84 -17.28 3.55
CA HIS A 263 -9.05 -17.72 2.18
C HIS A 263 -10.17 -18.75 2.19
N LEU A 264 -11.19 -18.52 1.38
CA LEU A 264 -12.35 -19.37 1.25
C LEU A 264 -12.42 -19.89 -0.18
N GLN A 265 -12.74 -21.16 -0.32
CA GLN A 265 -12.83 -21.85 -1.59
C GLN A 265 -14.18 -22.54 -1.73
N LEU A 266 -14.80 -22.46 -2.90
CA LEU A 266 -16.02 -23.16 -3.20
C LEU A 266 -15.68 -24.52 -3.80
N HIS A 267 -16.07 -25.62 -3.12
CA HIS A 267 -15.78 -26.96 -3.57
C HIS A 267 -16.37 -27.26 -4.97
N GLU A 268 -15.69 -28.00 -5.79
CA GLU A 268 -16.08 -28.28 -7.18
C GLU A 268 -17.46 -28.95 -7.33
N SER A 269 -17.86 -29.74 -6.33
CA SER A 269 -19.18 -30.40 -6.31
C SER A 269 -20.34 -29.44 -6.08
N VAL A 270 -20.09 -28.23 -5.56
CA VAL A 270 -21.14 -27.23 -5.32
C VAL A 270 -21.51 -26.56 -6.63
N ARG A 271 -22.80 -26.69 -7.00
CA ARG A 271 -23.34 -26.02 -8.19
C ARG A 271 -23.38 -24.51 -7.97
N GLY A 272 -22.90 -23.78 -8.95
CA GLY A 272 -22.80 -22.32 -8.94
C GLY A 272 -21.36 -21.85 -8.65
N SER A 273 -21.18 -20.56 -8.79
CA SER A 273 -19.92 -19.88 -8.55
C SER A 273 -20.24 -18.43 -8.17
N TYR A 274 -19.28 -17.71 -7.63
CA TYR A 274 -19.43 -16.26 -7.55
C TYR A 274 -19.52 -15.69 -8.98
N PRO A 275 -20.40 -14.69 -9.23
CA PRO A 275 -20.56 -14.13 -10.57
C PRO A 275 -19.22 -13.65 -11.14
N GLU A 276 -18.87 -14.06 -12.34
CA GLU A 276 -17.60 -13.72 -12.99
C GLU A 276 -17.42 -12.21 -13.10
N GLY A 277 -18.49 -11.50 -13.45
CA GLY A 277 -18.56 -10.03 -13.50
C GLY A 277 -18.84 -9.37 -12.15
N GLY A 278 -19.10 -10.12 -11.08
CA GLY A 278 -19.54 -9.60 -9.79
C GLY A 278 -18.47 -8.77 -9.08
N PRO A 279 -18.85 -7.66 -8.42
CA PRO A 279 -17.94 -6.81 -7.66
C PRO A 279 -17.50 -7.49 -6.36
N SER A 280 -16.39 -7.03 -5.77
CA SER A 280 -16.05 -7.35 -4.37
C SER A 280 -17.05 -6.67 -3.42
N ILE A 281 -17.26 -7.24 -2.23
CA ILE A 281 -18.22 -6.71 -1.25
C ILE A 281 -17.46 -6.04 -0.10
N LEU A 282 -17.80 -4.79 0.19
CA LEU A 282 -17.26 -4.03 1.31
C LEU A 282 -18.29 -3.92 2.42
N SER A 283 -18.04 -4.62 3.52
CA SER A 283 -18.88 -4.64 4.72
C SER A 283 -18.00 -4.71 5.97
N ASP A 284 -18.57 -5.04 7.13
CA ASP A 284 -17.83 -5.21 8.39
C ASP A 284 -16.84 -6.39 8.32
N ALA A 285 -17.17 -7.41 7.51
CA ALA A 285 -16.21 -8.37 6.98
C ALA A 285 -16.27 -8.28 5.45
N TRP A 286 -15.24 -7.70 4.84
CA TRP A 286 -15.21 -7.56 3.39
C TRP A 286 -14.90 -8.89 2.69
N LEU A 287 -15.42 -9.02 1.48
CA LEU A 287 -15.16 -10.15 0.59
C LEU A 287 -14.46 -9.65 -0.68
N ALA A 288 -13.20 -9.98 -0.83
CA ALA A 288 -12.40 -9.66 -2.00
C ALA A 288 -12.35 -10.85 -2.95
N VAL A 289 -12.94 -10.70 -4.12
CA VAL A 289 -13.07 -11.78 -5.12
C VAL A 289 -11.72 -12.05 -5.76
N GLN A 290 -11.22 -13.27 -5.60
CA GLN A 290 -9.98 -13.74 -6.22
C GLN A 290 -10.24 -14.57 -7.49
N GLY A 291 -11.39 -15.18 -7.56
CA GLY A 291 -11.86 -16.00 -8.68
C GLY A 291 -13.32 -16.39 -8.49
N PRO A 292 -13.91 -17.13 -9.45
CA PRO A 292 -15.32 -17.56 -9.35
C PRO A 292 -15.53 -18.56 -8.22
N ARG A 293 -14.45 -19.17 -7.72
CA ARG A 293 -14.45 -20.15 -6.63
C ARG A 293 -13.48 -19.82 -5.51
N ASP A 294 -12.90 -18.60 -5.51
CA ASP A 294 -11.90 -18.14 -4.53
C ASP A 294 -12.26 -16.76 -3.99
N LEU A 295 -12.39 -16.65 -2.68
CA LEU A 295 -12.65 -15.41 -1.95
C LEU A 295 -11.65 -15.22 -0.82
N HIS A 296 -11.23 -13.99 -0.63
CA HIS A 296 -10.58 -13.55 0.60
C HIS A 296 -11.60 -12.83 1.47
N MET A 297 -11.69 -13.23 2.73
CA MET A 297 -12.56 -12.58 3.73
C MET A 297 -11.70 -11.95 4.83
N GLY A 298 -12.00 -10.71 5.19
CA GLY A 298 -11.22 -10.03 6.21
C GLY A 298 -11.86 -8.78 6.77
N SER A 299 -11.20 -8.22 7.73
CA SER A 299 -10.04 -8.72 8.48
C SER A 299 -10.29 -8.53 9.97
N THR A 300 -9.64 -9.35 10.77
CA THR A 300 -9.63 -9.14 12.22
C THR A 300 -8.81 -7.90 12.62
N TRP A 301 -8.98 -7.44 13.89
CA TRP A 301 -8.31 -6.25 14.44
C TRP A 301 -7.76 -6.55 15.84
N GLU A 302 -6.56 -7.12 15.90
CA GLU A 302 -5.84 -7.36 17.15
C GLU A 302 -4.85 -6.21 17.40
N TRP A 303 -5.27 -5.27 18.25
CA TRP A 303 -4.48 -4.09 18.59
C TRP A 303 -3.32 -4.44 19.52
N GLN A 304 -2.20 -3.70 19.38
CA GLN A 304 -0.97 -3.84 20.17
C GLN A 304 -0.27 -5.21 20.01
N SER A 305 -0.67 -6.01 19.02
CA SER A 305 0.04 -7.24 18.70
C SER A 305 1.49 -6.95 18.31
N ARG A 306 2.38 -7.86 18.68
CA ARG A 306 3.81 -7.85 18.29
C ARG A 306 4.14 -8.96 17.30
N ASN A 307 3.19 -9.80 16.99
CA ASN A 307 3.39 -10.89 16.04
C ASN A 307 3.37 -10.38 14.61
N TYR A 308 4.53 -10.34 13.96
CA TYR A 308 4.71 -9.92 12.56
C TYR A 308 4.80 -11.09 11.58
N SER A 309 4.74 -12.36 12.07
CA SER A 309 4.69 -13.52 11.17
C SER A 309 3.47 -13.46 10.26
N PRO A 310 3.61 -13.74 8.96
CA PRO A 310 2.48 -13.90 8.06
C PRO A 310 1.71 -15.19 8.32
N ASP A 311 2.30 -16.14 9.03
CA ASP A 311 1.70 -17.44 9.33
C ASP A 311 0.65 -17.29 10.43
N VAL A 312 -0.39 -18.09 10.30
CA VAL A 312 -1.55 -18.11 11.21
C VAL A 312 -1.70 -19.51 11.77
N SER A 313 -1.72 -19.64 13.12
CA SER A 313 -1.98 -20.93 13.74
C SER A 313 -3.42 -21.38 13.52
N ALA A 314 -3.69 -22.68 13.73
CA ALA A 314 -5.04 -23.24 13.60
C ALA A 314 -6.03 -22.56 14.57
N GLU A 315 -5.60 -22.23 15.80
CA GLU A 315 -6.42 -21.54 16.80
C GLU A 315 -6.70 -20.08 16.40
N GLU A 316 -5.70 -19.39 15.82
CA GLU A 316 -5.86 -18.02 15.32
C GLU A 316 -6.81 -18.01 14.12
N ALA A 317 -6.68 -18.98 13.21
CA ALA A 317 -7.58 -19.14 12.07
C ALA A 317 -9.02 -19.40 12.49
N SER A 318 -9.23 -20.33 13.44
CA SER A 318 -10.54 -20.64 14.00
C SER A 318 -11.21 -19.40 14.63
N ARG A 319 -10.45 -18.62 15.42
CA ARG A 319 -10.97 -17.37 16.00
C ARG A 319 -11.32 -16.36 14.94
N ALA A 320 -10.48 -16.22 13.90
CA ALA A 320 -10.76 -15.31 12.78
C ALA A 320 -12.02 -15.70 12.02
N LEU A 321 -12.21 -16.99 11.74
CA LEU A 321 -13.45 -17.50 11.10
C LEU A 321 -14.68 -17.23 12.00
N ALA A 322 -14.61 -17.53 13.29
CA ALA A 322 -15.69 -17.32 14.23
C ALA A 322 -16.09 -15.83 14.33
N GLU A 323 -15.13 -14.91 14.15
CA GLU A 323 -15.39 -13.46 14.15
C GLU A 323 -15.94 -12.98 12.80
N LEU A 324 -15.37 -13.43 11.69
CA LEU A 324 -15.63 -12.83 10.35
C LEU A 324 -16.83 -13.46 9.64
N LEU A 325 -17.02 -14.79 9.76
CA LEU A 325 -18.04 -15.50 9.01
C LEU A 325 -19.46 -15.01 9.32
N PRO A 326 -19.87 -14.77 10.58
CA PRO A 326 -21.21 -14.22 10.87
C PRO A 326 -21.44 -12.82 10.26
N LYS A 327 -20.38 -12.01 10.20
CA LYS A 327 -20.45 -10.66 9.60
C LYS A 327 -20.58 -10.73 8.07
N ALA A 328 -19.90 -11.68 7.44
CA ALA A 328 -19.96 -11.91 6.00
C ALA A 328 -21.32 -12.53 5.61
N SER A 329 -21.77 -13.54 6.34
CA SER A 329 -23.04 -14.24 6.11
C SER A 329 -24.24 -13.30 6.25
N ALA A 330 -24.20 -12.32 7.16
CA ALA A 330 -25.23 -11.30 7.29
C ALA A 330 -25.44 -10.47 6.01
N VAL A 331 -24.44 -10.39 5.13
CA VAL A 331 -24.48 -9.62 3.89
C VAL A 331 -24.56 -10.52 2.67
N TYR A 332 -23.81 -11.62 2.69
CA TYR A 332 -23.76 -12.61 1.61
C TYR A 332 -23.97 -14.03 2.18
N PRO A 333 -25.23 -14.48 2.37
CA PRO A 333 -25.55 -15.76 3.02
C PRO A 333 -24.95 -16.97 2.30
N ASP A 334 -24.76 -16.89 0.99
CA ASP A 334 -24.13 -17.97 0.21
C ASP A 334 -22.67 -18.25 0.61
N ILE A 335 -22.06 -17.40 1.46
CA ILE A 335 -20.71 -17.64 2.01
C ILE A 335 -20.65 -18.93 2.85
N ASP A 336 -21.77 -19.37 3.41
CA ASP A 336 -21.86 -20.60 4.21
C ASP A 336 -21.62 -21.88 3.37
N LYS A 337 -21.64 -21.76 2.03
CA LYS A 337 -21.28 -22.85 1.10
C LYS A 337 -19.78 -22.96 0.83
N TRP A 338 -18.99 -21.98 1.32
CA TRP A 338 -17.56 -21.87 1.07
C TRP A 338 -16.77 -22.53 2.19
N GLU A 339 -15.73 -23.26 1.80
CA GLU A 339 -14.84 -23.96 2.72
C GLU A 339 -13.60 -23.13 3.03
N PHE A 340 -13.08 -23.31 4.24
CA PHE A 340 -11.84 -22.68 4.64
C PHE A 340 -10.66 -23.35 3.92
N ALA A 341 -9.91 -22.59 3.14
CA ALA A 341 -8.74 -23.04 2.39
C ALA A 341 -7.41 -22.59 3.02
N GLY A 342 -7.45 -21.61 3.93
CA GLY A 342 -6.25 -21.12 4.59
C GLY A 342 -6.43 -19.73 5.17
N ALA A 343 -5.38 -19.24 5.84
CA ALA A 343 -5.35 -17.87 6.37
C ALA A 343 -3.94 -17.28 6.30
N ARG A 344 -3.87 -15.97 6.22
CA ARG A 344 -2.62 -15.19 6.33
C ARG A 344 -2.86 -13.98 7.21
N ALA A 345 -1.80 -13.48 7.82
CA ALA A 345 -1.89 -12.31 8.68
C ALA A 345 -0.85 -11.26 8.34
N GLY A 346 -1.18 -10.00 8.65
CA GLY A 346 -0.26 -8.90 8.50
C GLY A 346 -0.33 -7.95 9.68
N LEU A 347 0.84 -7.48 10.14
CA LEU A 347 0.94 -6.51 11.21
C LEU A 347 0.99 -5.09 10.63
N ARG A 348 -0.08 -4.34 10.81
CA ARG A 348 -0.23 -2.98 10.30
C ARG A 348 0.38 -1.96 11.26
N ALA A 349 1.11 -0.97 10.72
CA ALA A 349 1.49 0.24 11.43
C ALA A 349 0.37 1.26 11.32
N MET A 350 -0.34 1.50 12.41
CA MET A 350 -1.49 2.38 12.46
C MET A 350 -1.07 3.77 12.96
N PRO A 351 -1.23 4.82 12.14
CA PRO A 351 -0.90 6.18 12.54
C PRO A 351 -1.95 6.75 13.51
N PRO A 352 -1.64 7.85 14.21
CA PRO A 352 -2.62 8.53 15.05
C PRO A 352 -3.77 9.10 14.21
N VAL A 353 -4.91 9.30 14.85
CA VAL A 353 -6.05 10.01 14.26
C VAL A 353 -5.79 11.51 14.38
N THR A 354 -5.91 12.23 13.26
CA THR A 354 -5.82 13.68 13.16
C THR A 354 -7.17 14.28 12.73
N SER A 355 -7.26 15.61 12.63
CA SER A 355 -8.44 16.30 12.05
C SER A 355 -8.73 15.88 10.60
N HIS A 356 -7.71 15.41 9.88
CA HIS A 356 -7.80 14.91 8.51
C HIS A 356 -7.98 13.39 8.41
N GLY A 357 -8.14 12.70 9.54
CA GLY A 357 -8.19 11.24 9.66
C GLY A 357 -6.82 10.64 10.02
N SER A 358 -6.67 9.35 9.79
CA SER A 358 -5.40 8.65 10.05
C SER A 358 -4.46 8.84 8.86
N LEU A 359 -3.50 9.74 8.99
CA LEU A 359 -2.52 10.04 7.95
C LEU A 359 -1.18 9.36 8.21
N PRO A 360 -0.52 8.84 7.16
CA PRO A 360 0.84 8.33 7.27
C PRO A 360 1.84 9.36 7.80
N LEU A 361 2.98 8.89 8.28
CA LEU A 361 4.06 9.70 8.81
C LEU A 361 5.17 9.81 7.75
N LEU A 362 5.52 11.03 7.36
CA LEU A 362 6.65 11.32 6.50
C LEU A 362 7.59 12.30 7.21
N GLY A 363 8.87 12.28 6.84
CA GLY A 363 9.81 13.33 7.25
C GLY A 363 11.23 12.84 7.50
N CYS A 364 12.14 13.79 7.66
CA CYS A 364 13.51 13.56 8.06
C CYS A 364 13.57 13.25 9.56
N ILE A 365 14.38 12.25 9.95
CA ILE A 365 14.45 11.78 11.34
C ILE A 365 15.86 11.79 11.93
N ASP A 366 16.81 12.53 11.33
CA ASP A 366 18.21 12.60 11.79
C ASP A 366 18.30 12.88 13.29
N GLN A 367 17.60 13.94 13.76
CA GLN A 367 17.57 14.30 15.18
C GLN A 367 16.97 13.21 16.07
N LEU A 368 15.99 12.47 15.56
CA LEU A 368 15.28 11.45 16.32
C LEU A 368 16.15 10.22 16.59
N ILE A 369 17.01 9.85 15.63
CA ILE A 369 17.91 8.69 15.75
C ILE A 369 19.30 9.05 16.27
N GLY A 370 19.59 10.36 16.46
CA GLY A 370 20.91 10.80 16.91
C GLY A 370 21.98 10.73 15.83
N ALA A 371 21.60 10.89 14.56
CA ALA A 371 22.56 11.00 13.46
C ALA A 371 23.45 12.23 13.64
N ALA A 372 24.69 12.17 13.14
CA ALA A 372 25.67 13.23 13.29
C ALA A 372 25.17 14.57 12.70
N GLU A 373 25.27 15.66 13.46
CA GLU A 373 24.96 16.99 12.93
C GLU A 373 25.91 17.31 11.77
N GLY A 374 25.34 17.60 10.60
CA GLY A 374 26.13 17.87 9.39
C GLY A 374 26.64 16.61 8.68
N GLY A 375 26.20 15.41 9.11
CA GLY A 375 26.49 14.14 8.42
C GLY A 375 26.09 14.17 6.95
N SER A 376 26.83 13.42 6.12
CA SER A 376 26.56 13.32 4.68
C SER A 376 25.30 12.51 4.36
N CYS A 377 24.92 11.57 5.23
CA CYS A 377 23.73 10.73 5.10
C CYS A 377 22.52 11.37 5.76
N LYS A 378 21.37 11.32 5.10
CA LYS A 378 20.09 11.80 5.62
C LYS A 378 19.11 10.64 5.81
N PHE A 379 18.47 10.59 6.98
CA PHE A 379 17.52 9.56 7.33
C PHE A 379 16.08 10.08 7.25
N TRP A 380 15.26 9.35 6.53
CA TRP A 380 13.87 9.68 6.27
C TRP A 380 12.96 8.54 6.71
N VAL A 381 11.73 8.87 7.10
CA VAL A 381 10.70 7.87 7.40
C VAL A 381 9.50 8.02 6.48
N PHE A 382 8.99 6.90 6.01
CA PHE A 382 7.67 6.76 5.41
C PHE A 382 6.97 5.56 6.03
N GLY A 383 6.09 5.82 6.99
CA GLY A 383 5.43 4.79 7.79
C GLY A 383 3.97 5.10 8.08
N GLY A 384 3.29 4.20 8.80
CA GLY A 384 1.92 4.45 9.24
C GLY A 384 0.86 4.39 8.15
N LEU A 385 1.05 3.59 7.12
CA LEU A 385 0.07 3.41 6.03
C LEU A 385 -1.25 2.78 6.51
N GLY A 386 -1.26 2.10 7.66
CA GLY A 386 -2.45 1.54 8.29
C GLY A 386 -3.23 0.60 7.37
N SER A 387 -4.53 0.81 7.29
CA SER A 387 -5.44 0.06 6.40
C SER A 387 -5.60 0.68 5.00
N ARG A 388 -4.87 1.75 4.68
CA ARG A 388 -5.00 2.53 3.44
C ARG A 388 -3.74 2.55 2.59
N GLY A 389 -2.83 1.60 2.84
CA GLY A 389 -1.53 1.56 2.19
C GLY A 389 -1.62 1.54 0.67
N LEU A 390 -2.52 0.74 0.12
CA LEU A 390 -2.71 0.62 -1.33
C LEU A 390 -3.16 1.93 -2.00
N LEU A 391 -3.91 2.79 -1.31
CA LEU A 391 -4.31 4.10 -1.84
C LEU A 391 -3.19 5.14 -1.69
N TYR A 392 -2.58 5.21 -0.50
CA TYR A 392 -1.68 6.31 -0.16
C TYR A 392 -0.25 6.15 -0.70
N HIS A 393 0.21 4.90 -0.91
CA HIS A 393 1.64 4.65 -1.20
C HIS A 393 2.17 5.39 -2.41
N GLY A 394 1.41 5.45 -3.51
CA GLY A 394 1.87 6.03 -4.77
C GLY A 394 2.21 7.51 -4.63
N TRP A 395 1.21 8.32 -4.28
CA TRP A 395 1.40 9.77 -4.18
C TRP A 395 2.31 10.17 -3.03
N LEU A 396 2.21 9.53 -1.86
CA LEU A 396 3.11 9.81 -0.74
C LEU A 396 4.55 9.36 -1.02
N GLY A 397 4.72 8.23 -1.74
CA GLY A 397 6.03 7.79 -2.22
C GLY A 397 6.68 8.82 -3.16
N LYS A 398 5.90 9.45 -4.03
CA LYS A 398 6.34 10.54 -4.90
C LYS A 398 6.78 11.78 -4.09
N LEU A 399 6.00 12.17 -3.09
CA LEU A 399 6.33 13.32 -2.25
C LEU A 399 7.63 13.09 -1.47
N ILE A 400 7.78 11.94 -0.80
CA ILE A 400 8.99 11.66 -0.03
C ILE A 400 10.20 11.49 -0.94
N ALA A 401 10.09 10.83 -2.09
CA ALA A 401 11.18 10.71 -3.06
C ALA A 401 11.68 12.09 -3.52
N LYS A 402 10.76 13.00 -3.82
CA LYS A 402 11.12 14.39 -4.16
C LYS A 402 11.83 15.11 -3.03
N ALA A 403 11.33 14.98 -1.78
CA ALA A 403 11.97 15.58 -0.61
C ALA A 403 13.39 15.03 -0.39
N VAL A 404 13.58 13.72 -0.57
CA VAL A 404 14.89 13.04 -0.47
C VAL A 404 15.85 13.53 -1.55
N LEU A 405 15.44 13.54 -2.83
CA LEU A 405 16.26 14.00 -3.95
C LEU A 405 16.70 15.46 -3.80
N CYS A 406 15.81 16.31 -3.27
CA CYS A 406 16.09 17.73 -3.03
C CYS A 406 16.75 17.98 -1.66
N CYS A 407 16.88 16.96 -0.80
CA CYS A 407 17.29 17.09 0.59
C CYS A 407 16.50 18.18 1.34
N ASN A 408 15.20 18.30 1.07
CA ASN A 408 14.34 19.35 1.61
C ASN A 408 13.00 18.81 2.12
N GLU A 409 12.82 18.80 3.45
CA GLU A 409 11.60 18.37 4.12
C GLU A 409 10.42 19.34 3.92
N GLU A 410 10.66 20.61 3.65
CA GLU A 410 9.61 21.61 3.44
C GLU A 410 8.74 21.33 2.21
N LEU A 411 9.19 20.43 1.33
CA LEU A 411 8.40 19.93 0.20
C LEU A 411 7.27 18.99 0.62
N LEU A 412 7.27 18.51 1.87
CA LEU A 412 6.24 17.63 2.41
C LEU A 412 5.10 18.48 3.02
N PRO A 413 3.83 18.09 2.79
CA PRO A 413 2.69 18.69 3.49
C PRO A 413 2.87 18.62 5.01
N SER A 414 2.56 19.73 5.69
CA SER A 414 2.71 19.84 7.15
C SER A 414 1.90 18.80 7.93
N GLU A 415 0.76 18.37 7.41
CA GLU A 415 -0.09 17.33 7.99
C GLU A 415 0.63 15.98 8.14
N LEU A 416 1.58 15.69 7.23
CA LEU A 416 2.36 14.46 7.23
C LEU A 416 3.61 14.53 8.12
N THR A 417 4.05 15.74 8.50
CA THR A 417 5.24 15.98 9.34
C THR A 417 4.91 16.45 10.74
N SER A 418 3.66 16.90 11.00
CA SER A 418 3.18 17.46 12.28
C SER A 418 3.30 16.51 13.48
N TRP A 419 3.40 15.21 13.24
CA TRP A 419 3.63 14.20 14.28
C TRP A 419 4.90 14.47 15.12
N LYS A 420 5.89 15.17 14.57
CA LYS A 420 7.13 15.55 15.24
C LYS A 420 6.91 16.55 16.37
N MET A 421 5.94 17.46 16.24
CA MET A 421 5.64 18.45 17.26
C MET A 421 5.09 17.81 18.53
N ASN A 422 4.28 16.75 18.40
CA ASN A 422 3.69 16.07 19.53
C ASN A 422 4.70 15.27 20.37
N ASN A 423 5.87 14.96 19.80
CA ASN A 423 6.95 14.29 20.52
C ASN A 423 7.84 15.26 21.34
N ARG A 424 7.91 16.55 20.95
CA ARG A 424 8.69 17.56 21.69
C ARG A 424 8.05 17.96 23.03
N VAL A 425 6.77 17.67 23.23
CA VAL A 425 6.04 18.02 24.47
C VAL A 425 6.17 16.90 25.53
N LYS A 426 6.70 15.72 25.17
CA LYS A 426 6.86 14.56 26.07
C LYS A 426 8.31 14.30 26.51
N SER A 427 9.27 15.06 26.03
CA SER A 427 10.67 15.07 26.44
C SER A 427 10.93 16.26 27.40
#